data_3b66df386de4b228488d4f500bd943bb
#
_entry.id   3b66df386de4b228488d4f500bd943bb
#
_cell.length_a   1.000
_cell.length_b   1.000
_cell.length_c   1.000
_cell.angle_alpha   90.00
_cell.angle_beta   90.00
_cell.angle_gamma   90.00
#
_symmetry.space_group_name_H-M   'P 1'
#
loop_
_entity.id
_entity.type
_entity.pdbx_description
1 polymer ?
#
loop_
_entity_poly.entity_id
_entity_poly.type
_entity_poly.pdbx_seq_one_letter_code
_entity_poly.pdbx_strand_id
1 'polypeptide(L)'
;MPQNSPIEKLTTAVFGFALAVGALSLTAANPETTADVVGGLVLFSLSFLILVVIWWGTSDIMSKIDHGRPVTIFLNIVLLFFVAIEPYLLNILNTSAELFPLSSTLYAIDMAFLMGLSAALCHILIKENKATLTAQQLRHFTIGRTNQFVCAGLFFLSTVPQFLEWTLAGMSVRVLIWFATLAFSLTISAKNRNK
;
A
#
# COMPACT_ATOMS: atom_id res chain seq x y z
N MET A 1 12.66 -10.42 25.36
CA MET A 1 11.95 -9.86 24.19
C MET A 1 12.99 -9.54 23.14
N PRO A 2 12.92 -10.02 21.91
CA PRO A 2 13.85 -9.59 20.87
C PRO A 2 13.72 -8.07 20.72
N GLN A 3 14.84 -7.36 20.81
CA GLN A 3 14.86 -5.91 20.59
C GLN A 3 14.59 -5.69 19.11
N ASN A 4 13.51 -4.95 18.79
CA ASN A 4 13.24 -4.54 17.41
C ASN A 4 14.44 -3.80 16.85
N SER A 5 14.85 -4.15 15.64
CA SER A 5 15.99 -3.50 14.99
C SER A 5 15.71 -2.00 14.77
N PRO A 6 16.74 -1.14 14.67
CA PRO A 6 16.55 0.27 14.35
C PRO A 6 15.73 0.49 13.06
N ILE A 7 15.87 -0.41 12.07
CA ILE A 7 15.15 -0.36 10.80
C ILE A 7 13.66 -0.64 11.01
N GLU A 8 13.28 -1.62 11.84
CA GLU A 8 11.88 -1.90 12.18
C GLU A 8 11.22 -0.70 12.87
N LYS A 9 11.94 -0.08 13.80
CA LYS A 9 11.46 1.13 14.49
C LYS A 9 11.25 2.28 13.52
N LEU A 10 12.20 2.51 12.61
CA LEU A 10 12.09 3.52 11.56
C LEU A 10 10.89 3.23 10.64
N THR A 11 10.75 1.99 10.19
CA THR A 11 9.63 1.57 9.34
C THR A 11 8.29 1.87 10.02
N THR A 12 8.11 1.43 11.25
CA THR A 12 6.86 1.68 12.01
C THR A 12 6.61 3.18 12.23
N ALA A 13 7.65 3.96 12.52
CA ALA A 13 7.53 5.41 12.73
C ALA A 13 7.10 6.13 11.44
N VAL A 14 7.68 5.80 10.29
CA VAL A 14 7.34 6.43 9.00
C VAL A 14 5.91 6.10 8.59
N PHE A 15 5.46 4.84 8.72
CA PHE A 15 4.06 4.47 8.47
C PHE A 15 3.09 5.21 9.41
N GLY A 16 3.40 5.27 10.71
CA GLY A 16 2.58 6.00 11.67
C GLY A 16 2.49 7.50 11.35
N PHE A 17 3.61 8.11 10.95
CA PHE A 17 3.64 9.50 10.54
C PHE A 17 2.86 9.74 9.25
N ALA A 18 3.00 8.88 8.23
CA ALA A 18 2.25 8.98 6.99
C ALA A 18 0.73 8.88 7.22
N LEU A 19 0.28 7.94 8.06
CA LEU A 19 -1.13 7.83 8.44
C LEU A 19 -1.65 9.09 9.17
N ALA A 20 -0.84 9.68 10.06
CA ALA A 20 -1.20 10.90 10.77
C ALA A 20 -1.30 12.11 9.82
N VAL A 21 -0.33 12.27 8.91
CA VAL A 21 -0.35 13.35 7.90
C VAL A 21 -1.51 13.16 6.93
N GLY A 22 -1.81 11.91 6.51
CA GLY A 22 -2.97 11.60 5.70
C GLY A 22 -4.29 12.00 6.38
N ALA A 23 -4.42 11.79 7.69
CA ALA A 23 -5.59 12.25 8.45
C ALA A 23 -5.68 13.80 8.51
N LEU A 24 -4.55 14.49 8.63
CA LEU A 24 -4.50 15.95 8.61
C LEU A 24 -4.88 16.53 7.24
N SER A 25 -4.65 15.80 6.13
CA SER A 25 -5.04 16.25 4.79
C SER A 25 -6.56 16.43 4.66
N LEU A 26 -7.37 15.70 5.43
CA LEU A 26 -8.82 15.89 5.46
C LEU A 26 -9.24 17.26 6.01
N THR A 27 -8.43 17.83 6.91
CA THR A 27 -8.72 19.16 7.47
C THR A 27 -8.27 20.30 6.56
N ALA A 28 -7.32 20.03 5.68
CA ALA A 28 -6.83 20.99 4.69
C ALA A 28 -7.73 21.08 3.44
N ALA A 29 -8.52 20.06 3.17
CA ALA A 29 -9.55 20.10 2.14
C ALA A 29 -10.65 21.07 2.57
N ASN A 30 -11.00 22.04 1.71
CA ASN A 30 -12.14 22.94 1.93
C ASN A 30 -13.34 22.37 1.16
N PRO A 31 -14.11 21.42 1.73
CA PRO A 31 -15.22 20.82 1.03
C PRO A 31 -16.35 21.85 0.89
N GLU A 32 -16.85 22.04 -0.31
CA GLU A 32 -17.96 22.93 -0.61
C GLU A 32 -19.31 22.23 -0.46
N THR A 33 -19.32 20.90 -0.64
CA THR A 33 -20.53 20.07 -0.60
C THR A 33 -20.39 18.87 0.34
N THR A 34 -21.52 18.31 0.77
CA THR A 34 -21.53 17.04 1.52
C THR A 34 -20.93 15.90 0.71
N ALA A 35 -21.07 15.93 -0.62
CA ALA A 35 -20.48 14.92 -1.50
C ALA A 35 -18.95 14.97 -1.46
N ASP A 36 -18.35 16.15 -1.38
CA ASP A 36 -16.89 16.33 -1.26
C ASP A 36 -16.37 15.75 0.06
N VAL A 37 -17.07 15.99 1.16
CA VAL A 37 -16.73 15.42 2.48
C VAL A 37 -16.76 13.90 2.41
N VAL A 38 -17.83 13.32 1.87
CA VAL A 38 -17.98 11.86 1.76
C VAL A 38 -16.93 11.28 0.83
N GLY A 39 -16.68 11.90 -0.32
CA GLY A 39 -15.66 11.49 -1.28
C GLY A 39 -14.25 11.47 -0.65
N GLY A 40 -13.89 12.55 0.05
CA GLY A 40 -12.62 12.64 0.77
C GLY A 40 -12.45 11.57 1.84
N LEU A 41 -13.48 11.33 2.65
CA LEU A 41 -13.48 10.27 3.66
C LEU A 41 -13.34 8.87 3.05
N VAL A 42 -14.01 8.61 1.93
CA VAL A 42 -13.94 7.32 1.23
C VAL A 42 -12.54 7.08 0.68
N LEU A 43 -11.93 8.07 0.00
CA LEU A 43 -10.57 7.96 -0.53
C LEU A 43 -9.54 7.84 0.59
N PHE A 44 -9.67 8.62 1.66
CA PHE A 44 -8.81 8.51 2.84
C PHE A 44 -8.92 7.11 3.46
N SER A 45 -10.14 6.59 3.64
CA SER A 45 -10.34 5.26 4.22
C SER A 45 -9.71 4.15 3.37
N LEU A 46 -9.80 4.28 2.03
CA LEU A 46 -9.14 3.37 1.10
C LEU A 46 -7.62 3.40 1.30
N SER A 47 -7.02 4.57 1.26
CA SER A 47 -5.59 4.79 1.45
C SER A 47 -5.11 4.29 2.82
N PHE A 48 -5.81 4.67 3.89
CA PHE A 48 -5.53 4.22 5.25
C PHE A 48 -5.48 2.69 5.35
N LEU A 49 -6.50 2.00 4.81
CA LEU A 49 -6.58 0.54 4.85
C LEU A 49 -5.46 -0.11 4.04
N ILE A 50 -5.11 0.44 2.87
CA ILE A 50 -4.01 -0.06 2.05
C ILE A 50 -2.68 0.07 2.80
N LEU A 51 -2.38 1.25 3.36
CA LEU A 51 -1.16 1.48 4.13
C LEU A 51 -1.07 0.56 5.36
N VAL A 52 -2.17 0.35 6.08
CA VAL A 52 -2.21 -0.58 7.22
C VAL A 52 -1.92 -2.02 6.78
N VAL A 53 -2.48 -2.47 5.66
CA VAL A 53 -2.22 -3.81 5.10
C VAL A 53 -0.76 -3.97 4.70
N ILE A 54 -0.18 -2.94 4.04
CA ILE A 54 1.24 -2.94 3.65
C ILE A 54 2.13 -2.91 4.88
N TRP A 55 1.84 -2.04 5.86
CA TRP A 55 2.58 -1.95 7.13
C TRP A 55 2.61 -3.28 7.85
N TRP A 56 1.44 -3.95 7.98
CA TRP A 56 1.36 -5.25 8.65
C TRP A 56 2.23 -6.29 7.95
N GLY A 57 2.11 -6.41 6.61
CA GLY A 57 2.91 -7.34 5.82
C GLY A 57 4.41 -7.04 5.91
N THR A 58 4.79 -5.77 5.79
CA THR A 58 6.18 -5.32 5.86
C THR A 58 6.76 -5.54 7.26
N SER A 59 5.99 -5.29 8.32
CA SER A 59 6.42 -5.53 9.71
C SER A 59 6.70 -7.01 9.98
N ASP A 60 5.85 -7.92 9.48
CA ASP A 60 6.08 -9.37 9.59
C ASP A 60 7.31 -9.83 8.80
N ILE A 61 7.56 -9.26 7.62
CA ILE A 61 8.77 -9.51 6.82
C ILE A 61 10.01 -9.01 7.57
N MET A 62 9.98 -7.76 8.06
CA MET A 62 11.11 -7.13 8.75
C MET A 62 11.50 -7.87 10.03
N SER A 63 10.56 -8.48 10.74
CA SER A 63 10.85 -9.27 11.95
C SER A 63 11.66 -10.55 11.69
N LYS A 64 11.81 -10.97 10.42
CA LYS A 64 12.40 -12.27 10.03
C LYS A 64 13.54 -12.17 9.00
N ILE A 65 13.68 -11.00 8.35
CA ILE A 65 14.69 -10.78 7.34
C ILE A 65 16.03 -10.36 7.97
N ASP A 66 17.14 -10.71 7.30
CA ASP A 66 18.46 -10.23 7.72
C ASP A 66 18.62 -8.74 7.37
N HIS A 67 18.71 -7.91 8.42
CA HIS A 67 18.89 -6.45 8.30
C HIS A 67 20.34 -6.04 7.97
N GLY A 68 21.28 -6.95 7.98
CA GLY A 68 22.68 -6.66 7.64
C GLY A 68 22.92 -6.51 6.13
N ARG A 69 21.95 -6.85 5.29
CA ARG A 69 22.13 -6.85 3.84
C ARG A 69 21.81 -5.50 3.20
N PRO A 70 22.75 -4.94 2.41
CA PRO A 70 22.54 -3.64 1.75
C PRO A 70 21.28 -3.59 0.88
N VAL A 71 20.95 -4.69 0.17
CA VAL A 71 19.76 -4.77 -0.70
C VAL A 71 18.46 -4.66 0.12
N THR A 72 18.39 -5.33 1.27
CA THR A 72 17.22 -5.24 2.17
C THR A 72 17.03 -3.81 2.69
N ILE A 73 18.13 -3.18 3.13
CA ILE A 73 18.13 -1.80 3.61
C ILE A 73 17.67 -0.85 2.50
N PHE A 74 18.26 -0.98 1.31
CA PHE A 74 17.93 -0.14 0.16
C PHE A 74 16.46 -0.26 -0.23
N LEU A 75 15.93 -1.48 -0.40
CA LEU A 75 14.52 -1.68 -0.75
C LEU A 75 13.58 -1.14 0.32
N ASN A 76 13.93 -1.28 1.61
CA ASN A 76 13.13 -0.73 2.69
C ASN A 76 13.14 0.81 2.67
N ILE A 77 14.30 1.45 2.45
CA ILE A 77 14.38 2.91 2.33
C ILE A 77 13.54 3.41 1.15
N VAL A 78 13.62 2.74 -0.01
CA VAL A 78 12.80 3.10 -1.18
C VAL A 78 11.31 2.90 -0.87
N LEU A 79 10.93 1.84 -0.18
CA LEU A 79 9.53 1.62 0.25
C LEU A 79 9.07 2.76 1.17
N LEU A 80 9.89 3.15 2.16
CA LEU A 80 9.56 4.23 3.09
C LEU A 80 9.45 5.59 2.39
N PHE A 81 10.20 5.82 1.32
CA PHE A 81 10.06 7.01 0.49
C PHE A 81 8.67 7.10 -0.14
N PHE A 82 8.17 6.01 -0.72
CA PHE A 82 6.82 5.95 -1.28
C PHE A 82 5.74 6.09 -0.19
N VAL A 83 5.91 5.46 0.96
CA VAL A 83 5.01 5.65 2.13
C VAL A 83 4.94 7.12 2.55
N ALA A 84 6.06 7.83 2.51
CA ALA A 84 6.11 9.24 2.93
C ALA A 84 5.48 10.20 1.91
N ILE A 85 5.47 9.85 0.61
CA ILE A 85 4.86 10.64 -0.46
C ILE A 85 3.34 10.44 -0.51
N GLU A 86 2.84 9.29 -0.11
CA GLU A 86 1.44 8.90 -0.24
C GLU A 86 0.46 9.96 0.28
N PRO A 87 0.61 10.53 1.50
CA PRO A 87 -0.32 11.53 2.01
C PRO A 87 -0.38 12.80 1.16
N TYR A 88 0.73 13.18 0.53
CA TYR A 88 0.77 14.30 -0.39
C TYR A 88 -0.04 14.02 -1.66
N LEU A 89 0.11 12.81 -2.24
CA LEU A 89 -0.65 12.40 -3.42
C LEU A 89 -2.14 12.31 -3.11
N LEU A 90 -2.51 11.78 -1.94
CA LEU A 90 -3.89 11.73 -1.47
C LEU A 90 -4.49 13.15 -1.32
N ASN A 91 -3.71 14.10 -0.79
CA ASN A 91 -4.16 15.48 -0.63
C ASN A 91 -4.45 16.13 -2.00
N ILE A 92 -3.55 16.00 -2.99
CA ILE A 92 -3.78 16.54 -4.33
C ILE A 92 -5.00 15.88 -4.99
N LEU A 93 -5.18 14.59 -4.78
CA LEU A 93 -6.31 13.83 -5.32
C LEU A 93 -7.66 14.39 -4.83
N ASN A 94 -7.69 14.90 -3.58
CA ASN A 94 -8.90 15.43 -2.95
C ASN A 94 -9.14 16.92 -3.20
N THR A 95 -8.09 17.70 -3.56
CA THR A 95 -8.20 19.16 -3.58
C THR A 95 -8.40 19.76 -4.97
N SER A 96 -8.12 19.03 -6.04
CA SER A 96 -8.17 19.60 -7.39
C SER A 96 -8.78 18.66 -8.41
N ALA A 97 -9.97 19.04 -8.90
CA ALA A 97 -10.64 18.31 -9.98
C ALA A 97 -9.84 18.35 -11.29
N GLU A 98 -9.16 19.47 -11.59
CA GLU A 98 -8.33 19.60 -12.80
C GLU A 98 -7.10 18.69 -12.77
N LEU A 99 -6.52 18.49 -11.59
CA LEU A 99 -5.35 17.64 -11.40
C LEU A 99 -5.72 16.17 -11.16
N PHE A 100 -7.00 15.84 -11.04
CA PHE A 100 -7.45 14.48 -10.75
C PHE A 100 -6.90 13.43 -11.73
N PRO A 101 -6.85 13.65 -13.06
CA PRO A 101 -6.25 12.69 -14.00
C PRO A 101 -4.79 12.39 -13.71
N LEU A 102 -4.00 13.43 -13.45
CA LEU A 102 -2.57 13.29 -13.14
C LEU A 102 -2.36 12.69 -11.75
N SER A 103 -3.01 13.26 -10.73
CA SER A 103 -2.84 12.83 -9.34
C SER A 103 -3.32 11.39 -9.12
N SER A 104 -4.43 10.98 -9.73
CA SER A 104 -4.90 9.60 -9.68
C SER A 104 -3.95 8.61 -10.38
N THR A 105 -3.27 9.04 -11.43
CA THR A 105 -2.24 8.23 -12.09
C THR A 105 -1.00 8.10 -11.22
N LEU A 106 -0.51 9.21 -10.64
CA LEU A 106 0.64 9.19 -9.73
C LEU A 106 0.34 8.37 -8.48
N TYR A 107 -0.85 8.50 -7.91
CA TYR A 107 -1.30 7.69 -6.77
C TYR A 107 -1.32 6.20 -7.09
N ALA A 108 -1.86 5.82 -8.26
CA ALA A 108 -1.87 4.42 -8.69
C ALA A 108 -0.45 3.85 -8.91
N ILE A 109 0.46 4.65 -9.45
CA ILE A 109 1.88 4.28 -9.60
C ILE A 109 2.52 4.11 -8.23
N ASP A 110 2.30 5.03 -7.30
CA ASP A 110 2.82 4.97 -5.93
C ASP A 110 2.38 3.68 -5.24
N MET A 111 1.08 3.37 -5.27
CA MET A 111 0.52 2.14 -4.71
C MET A 111 1.10 0.88 -5.38
N ALA A 112 1.31 0.90 -6.69
CA ALA A 112 1.95 -0.21 -7.40
C ALA A 112 3.38 -0.43 -6.93
N PHE A 113 4.16 0.63 -6.71
CA PHE A 113 5.52 0.55 -6.17
C PHE A 113 5.53 0.06 -4.72
N LEU A 114 4.66 0.57 -3.85
CA LEU A 114 4.55 0.14 -2.46
C LEU A 114 4.30 -1.37 -2.37
N MET A 115 3.34 -1.87 -3.11
CA MET A 115 3.02 -3.31 -3.13
C MET A 115 4.13 -4.13 -3.79
N GLY A 116 4.71 -3.65 -4.89
CA GLY A 116 5.81 -4.29 -5.59
C GLY A 116 7.07 -4.41 -4.74
N LEU A 117 7.45 -3.35 -4.02
CA LEU A 117 8.61 -3.34 -3.12
C LEU A 117 8.39 -4.26 -1.91
N SER A 118 7.19 -4.25 -1.33
CA SER A 118 6.84 -5.18 -0.25
C SER A 118 6.90 -6.64 -0.73
N ALA A 119 6.42 -6.93 -1.96
CA ALA A 119 6.55 -8.25 -2.57
C ALA A 119 8.01 -8.63 -2.83
N ALA A 120 8.87 -7.69 -3.24
CA ALA A 120 10.30 -7.90 -3.45
C ALA A 120 11.02 -8.24 -2.13
N LEU A 121 10.74 -7.51 -1.04
CA LEU A 121 11.25 -7.81 0.29
C LEU A 121 10.81 -9.21 0.76
N CYS A 122 9.55 -9.56 0.55
CA CYS A 122 9.03 -10.90 0.83
C CYS A 122 9.72 -11.98 -0.01
N HIS A 123 10.04 -11.69 -1.27
CA HIS A 123 10.81 -12.60 -2.14
C HIS A 123 12.22 -12.86 -1.59
N ILE A 124 12.92 -11.82 -1.14
CA ILE A 124 14.24 -11.94 -0.52
C ILE A 124 14.15 -12.80 0.75
N LEU A 125 13.19 -12.51 1.64
CA LEU A 125 12.96 -13.29 2.84
C LEU A 125 12.81 -14.79 2.53
N ILE A 126 11.95 -15.14 1.59
CA ILE A 126 11.71 -16.55 1.18
C ILE A 126 12.98 -17.17 0.64
N LYS A 127 13.70 -16.45 -0.25
CA LYS A 127 14.92 -16.97 -0.90
C LYS A 127 16.03 -17.28 0.12
N GLU A 128 16.17 -16.42 1.12
CA GLU A 128 17.26 -16.49 2.10
C GLU A 128 16.97 -17.45 3.25
N ASN A 129 15.73 -17.45 3.71
CA ASN A 129 15.33 -18.20 4.92
C ASN A 129 14.54 -19.48 4.61
N LYS A 130 14.56 -19.98 3.37
CA LYS A 130 13.79 -21.15 2.96
C LYS A 130 14.05 -22.38 3.84
N ALA A 131 15.28 -22.56 4.33
CA ALA A 131 15.66 -23.70 5.16
C ALA A 131 15.24 -23.56 6.64
N THR A 132 15.02 -22.31 7.11
CA THR A 132 14.69 -22.01 8.52
C THR A 132 13.21 -21.75 8.73
N LEU A 133 12.48 -21.36 7.67
CA LEU A 133 11.04 -21.16 7.71
C LEU A 133 10.27 -22.48 7.81
N THR A 134 9.29 -22.54 8.69
CA THR A 134 8.36 -23.67 8.73
C THR A 134 7.55 -23.74 7.44
N ALA A 135 7.00 -24.90 7.11
CA ALA A 135 6.16 -25.09 5.93
C ALA A 135 4.95 -24.13 5.92
N GLN A 136 4.38 -23.84 7.09
CA GLN A 136 3.27 -22.90 7.25
C GLN A 136 3.71 -21.46 6.98
N GLN A 137 4.87 -21.03 7.51
CA GLN A 137 5.43 -19.71 7.25
C GLN A 137 5.79 -19.51 5.77
N LEU A 138 6.43 -20.52 5.17
CA LEU A 138 6.78 -20.48 3.75
C LEU A 138 5.54 -20.31 2.87
N ARG A 139 4.48 -21.06 3.18
CA ARG A 139 3.19 -20.94 2.49
C ARG A 139 2.60 -19.54 2.68
N HIS A 140 2.59 -19.03 3.92
CA HIS A 140 2.06 -17.70 4.25
C HIS A 140 2.76 -16.61 3.44
N PHE A 141 4.10 -16.57 3.45
CA PHE A 141 4.87 -15.58 2.71
C PHE A 141 4.75 -15.76 1.18
N THR A 142 4.67 -16.98 0.68
CA THR A 142 4.49 -17.22 -0.76
C THR A 142 3.15 -16.69 -1.25
N ILE A 143 2.07 -16.93 -0.51
CA ILE A 143 0.74 -16.40 -0.84
C ILE A 143 0.74 -14.87 -0.72
N GLY A 144 1.31 -14.32 0.37
CA GLY A 144 1.42 -12.87 0.57
C GLY A 144 2.16 -12.17 -0.55
N ARG A 145 3.33 -12.69 -0.95
CA ARG A 145 4.12 -12.17 -2.08
C ARG A 145 3.31 -12.17 -3.38
N THR A 146 2.67 -13.30 -3.71
CA THR A 146 1.88 -13.41 -4.95
C THR A 146 0.72 -12.44 -4.93
N ASN A 147 0.01 -12.30 -3.79
CA ASN A 147 -1.07 -11.34 -3.61
C ASN A 147 -0.59 -9.91 -3.85
N GLN A 148 0.54 -9.51 -3.27
CA GLN A 148 1.10 -8.17 -3.43
C GLN A 148 1.54 -7.89 -4.88
N PHE A 149 2.13 -8.86 -5.59
CA PHE A 149 2.46 -8.70 -7.01
C PHE A 149 1.21 -8.54 -7.88
N VAL A 150 0.15 -9.32 -7.62
CA VAL A 150 -1.13 -9.17 -8.34
C VAL A 150 -1.73 -7.79 -8.08
N CYS A 151 -1.75 -7.34 -6.82
CA CYS A 151 -2.25 -6.01 -6.47
C CYS A 151 -1.42 -4.89 -7.12
N ALA A 152 -0.09 -5.00 -7.12
CA ALA A 152 0.79 -4.06 -7.82
C ALA A 152 0.46 -3.99 -9.31
N GLY A 153 0.26 -5.14 -9.95
CA GLY A 153 -0.15 -5.22 -11.36
C GLY A 153 -1.51 -4.58 -11.63
N LEU A 154 -2.49 -4.78 -10.75
CA LEU A 154 -3.82 -4.16 -10.88
C LEU A 154 -3.78 -2.63 -10.71
N PHE A 155 -3.00 -2.12 -9.73
CA PHE A 155 -2.79 -0.68 -9.60
C PHE A 155 -2.08 -0.10 -10.82
N PHE A 156 -1.04 -0.76 -11.32
CA PHE A 156 -0.34 -0.34 -12.54
C PHE A 156 -1.28 -0.38 -13.75
N LEU A 157 -2.07 -1.43 -13.92
CA LEU A 157 -3.07 -1.52 -14.98
C LEU A 157 -4.10 -0.39 -14.90
N SER A 158 -4.48 0.04 -13.69
CA SER A 158 -5.44 1.12 -13.50
C SER A 158 -4.96 2.48 -14.01
N THR A 159 -3.65 2.64 -14.31
CA THR A 159 -3.10 3.87 -14.90
C THR A 159 -3.51 4.08 -16.36
N VAL A 160 -4.05 3.07 -17.02
CA VAL A 160 -4.56 3.15 -18.39
C VAL A 160 -5.62 4.26 -18.48
N PRO A 161 -5.47 5.24 -19.42
CA PRO A 161 -6.33 6.42 -19.47
C PRO A 161 -7.82 6.11 -19.62
N GLN A 162 -8.18 5.07 -20.38
CA GLN A 162 -9.56 4.65 -20.60
C GLN A 162 -10.30 4.33 -19.29
N PHE A 163 -9.62 3.79 -18.28
CA PHE A 163 -10.23 3.49 -16.97
C PHE A 163 -10.55 4.75 -16.15
N LEU A 164 -9.99 5.88 -16.49
CA LEU A 164 -10.36 7.17 -15.92
C LEU A 164 -11.64 7.72 -16.55
N GLU A 165 -11.74 7.61 -17.88
CA GLU A 165 -12.86 8.15 -18.66
C GLU A 165 -14.15 7.34 -18.47
N TRP A 166 -14.03 6.03 -18.31
CA TRP A 166 -15.17 5.16 -18.08
C TRP A 166 -15.70 5.32 -16.67
N THR A 167 -17.02 5.52 -16.56
CA THR A 167 -17.72 5.64 -15.30
C THR A 167 -18.74 4.52 -15.11
N LEU A 168 -18.80 3.98 -13.91
CA LEU A 168 -19.81 3.02 -13.49
C LEU A 168 -20.33 3.43 -12.11
N ALA A 169 -21.65 3.52 -11.98
CA ALA A 169 -22.32 3.98 -10.75
C ALA A 169 -21.81 5.35 -10.24
N GLY A 170 -21.46 6.27 -11.15
CA GLY A 170 -20.98 7.61 -10.81
C GLY A 170 -19.51 7.71 -10.38
N MET A 171 -18.77 6.60 -10.38
CA MET A 171 -17.33 6.59 -10.09
C MET A 171 -16.53 6.15 -11.33
N SER A 172 -15.28 6.65 -11.46
CA SER A 172 -14.40 6.16 -12.51
C SER A 172 -14.04 4.69 -12.29
N VAL A 173 -13.92 3.92 -13.37
CA VAL A 173 -13.50 2.51 -13.33
C VAL A 173 -12.14 2.35 -12.65
N ARG A 174 -11.25 3.33 -12.79
CA ARG A 174 -9.96 3.38 -12.09
C ARG A 174 -10.13 3.24 -10.57
N VAL A 175 -10.98 4.05 -9.97
CA VAL A 175 -11.25 4.02 -8.51
C VAL A 175 -11.90 2.71 -8.10
N LEU A 176 -12.81 2.17 -8.91
CA LEU A 176 -13.42 0.86 -8.66
C LEU A 176 -12.39 -0.27 -8.66
N ILE A 177 -11.39 -0.23 -9.56
CA ILE A 177 -10.27 -1.17 -9.57
C ILE A 177 -9.48 -1.10 -8.25
N TRP A 178 -9.26 0.08 -7.68
CA TRP A 178 -8.56 0.21 -6.40
C TRP A 178 -9.33 -0.45 -5.25
N PHE A 179 -10.64 -0.21 -5.15
CA PHE A 179 -11.49 -0.88 -4.16
C PHE A 179 -11.53 -2.39 -4.35
N ALA A 180 -11.66 -2.86 -5.59
CA ALA A 180 -11.64 -4.28 -5.91
C ALA A 180 -10.30 -4.92 -5.52
N THR A 181 -9.18 -4.23 -5.77
CA THR A 181 -7.83 -4.68 -5.40
C THR A 181 -7.68 -4.80 -3.88
N LEU A 182 -8.17 -3.81 -3.11
CA LEU A 182 -8.16 -3.88 -1.65
C LEU A 182 -9.02 -5.04 -1.14
N ALA A 183 -10.26 -5.18 -1.63
CA ALA A 183 -11.16 -6.25 -1.24
C ALA A 183 -10.56 -7.64 -1.55
N PHE A 184 -9.94 -7.79 -2.71
CA PHE A 184 -9.21 -9.00 -3.10
C PHE A 184 -8.07 -9.29 -2.13
N SER A 185 -7.23 -8.30 -1.83
CA SER A 185 -6.10 -8.44 -0.91
C SER A 185 -6.54 -8.88 0.49
N LEU A 186 -7.58 -8.24 1.04
CA LEU A 186 -8.13 -8.58 2.35
C LEU A 186 -8.72 -10.00 2.38
N THR A 187 -9.44 -10.40 1.33
CA THR A 187 -10.04 -11.74 1.23
C THR A 187 -8.96 -12.83 1.20
N ILE A 188 -7.91 -12.65 0.41
CA ILE A 188 -6.78 -13.60 0.35
C ILE A 188 -6.07 -13.66 1.70
N SER A 189 -5.84 -12.52 2.34
CA SER A 189 -5.19 -12.43 3.65
C SER A 189 -6.00 -13.14 4.74
N ALA A 190 -7.32 -12.94 4.79
CA ALA A 190 -8.22 -13.59 5.74
C ALA A 190 -8.25 -15.14 5.54
N LYS A 191 -8.37 -15.59 4.27
CA LYS A 191 -8.37 -17.02 3.94
C LYS A 191 -7.04 -17.71 4.29
N ASN A 192 -5.94 -16.98 4.21
CA ASN A 192 -4.61 -17.51 4.52
C ASN A 192 -4.37 -17.67 6.03
N ARG A 193 -5.05 -16.88 6.88
CA ARG A 193 -4.95 -16.98 8.36
C ARG A 193 -5.76 -18.15 8.93
N ASN A 194 -6.81 -18.57 8.24
CA ASN A 194 -7.72 -19.62 8.72
C ASN A 194 -7.29 -21.04 8.30
N LYS A 195 -6.13 -21.19 7.70
CA LYS A 195 -5.55 -22.48 7.27
C LYS A 195 -4.15 -22.69 7.85
#